data_e3185bee9c82e30914db1cd4407cfe7c
#
_entry.id   e3185bee9c82e30914db1cd4407cfe7c
#
_cell.length_a   1.000
_cell.length_b   1.000
_cell.length_c   1.000
_cell.angle_alpha   90.00
_cell.angle_beta   90.00
_cell.angle_gamma   90.00
#
_symmetry.space_group_name_H-M   'P 1'
#
loop_
_entity.id
_entity.type
_entity.pdbx_description
1 polymer ?
#
loop_
_entity_poly.entity_id
_entity_poly.type
_entity_poly.pdbx_seq_one_letter_code
_entity_poly.pdbx_strand_id
1 'polypeptide(L)'
;MLLPLTNSQGSRTNFRQHIPQTTIERQQASTAIQSLEQDRQLSEKVSRKWDDIETEGKPNPEKTVLYLAYGSNLASKAFLGDRGIKPISLINVYVPELRLTFDLAGVPYQEPCFGTTRYRHTSNGESDYEVVEKAPLLRQEEHNHDRDHWNKPLIGVVYEITMNDYAWMIATESGGRGYNDAVVDCYPFPESYDPADEVPDHPDTQPFKAHSLLSLLADEDDESTNSSLSLPNPRIRPDPSHAQPSTRYLDLIKAGAAENNLPFSYRAHLARIHSYRITTARQRLGKTIFLAIWGPLYSFVSYLTRTYARPDGQSPQWLAILSTILHAFMWACYDFVFVKVFGEGERTIGDTALVEEV
;
A
#
# COMPACT_ATOMS: atom_id res chain seq x y z
N MET A 1 -15.72 -3.10 -3.16
CA MET A 1 -16.72 -3.45 -4.19
C MET A 1 -15.98 -3.96 -5.40
N LEU A 2 -16.11 -5.24 -5.70
CA LEU A 2 -15.61 -5.80 -6.95
C LEU A 2 -16.57 -5.34 -8.06
N LEU A 3 -16.12 -4.41 -8.89
CA LEU A 3 -16.82 -4.08 -10.13
C LEU A 3 -16.72 -5.28 -11.07
N PRO A 4 -17.79 -5.62 -11.83
CA PRO A 4 -17.74 -6.68 -12.82
C PRO A 4 -16.73 -6.32 -13.90
N LEU A 5 -15.87 -7.29 -14.24
CA LEU A 5 -14.89 -7.18 -15.32
C LEU A 5 -15.61 -7.04 -16.66
N THR A 6 -15.65 -5.84 -17.21
CA THR A 6 -15.91 -5.69 -18.63
C THR A 6 -14.64 -6.07 -19.39
N ASN A 7 -14.72 -7.14 -20.15
CA ASN A 7 -13.68 -7.59 -21.09
C ASN A 7 -13.57 -6.57 -22.24
N SER A 8 -12.72 -5.55 -22.11
CA SER A 8 -12.27 -4.75 -23.23
C SER A 8 -10.82 -5.14 -23.54
N GLN A 9 -10.63 -6.01 -24.53
CA GLN A 9 -9.36 -6.11 -25.25
C GLN A 9 -9.18 -4.83 -26.08
N GLY A 10 -8.84 -3.73 -25.40
CA GLY A 10 -8.43 -2.48 -26.01
C GLY A 10 -6.90 -2.37 -25.94
N SER A 11 -6.30 -2.17 -27.09
CA SER A 11 -4.93 -1.75 -27.40
C SER A 11 -4.10 -1.37 -26.14
N ARG A 12 -3.03 -2.15 -25.86
CA ARG A 12 -1.96 -1.80 -24.94
C ARG A 12 -1.14 -0.64 -25.51
N THR A 13 -1.72 0.55 -25.60
CA THR A 13 -0.96 1.77 -25.85
C THR A 13 -0.13 2.03 -24.58
N ASN A 14 1.18 2.16 -24.77
CA ASN A 14 2.12 2.46 -23.69
C ASN A 14 1.69 3.75 -22.98
N PHE A 15 1.00 3.61 -21.85
CA PHE A 15 0.48 4.67 -21.02
C PHE A 15 1.55 5.73 -20.70
N ARG A 16 2.77 5.28 -20.39
CA ARG A 16 3.89 6.15 -20.06
C ARG A 16 4.32 7.10 -21.19
N GLN A 17 4.08 6.73 -22.44
CA GLN A 17 4.54 7.53 -23.61
C GLN A 17 3.81 8.87 -23.73
N HIS A 18 2.72 9.09 -22.99
CA HIS A 18 1.89 10.29 -23.08
C HIS A 18 1.92 11.17 -21.84
N ILE A 19 2.55 10.72 -20.75
CA ILE A 19 2.64 11.51 -19.51
C ILE A 19 4.06 12.09 -19.40
N PRO A 20 4.19 13.42 -19.26
CA PRO A 20 5.49 14.05 -19.10
C PRO A 20 6.18 13.63 -17.80
N GLN A 21 7.50 13.73 -17.78
CA GLN A 21 8.27 13.55 -16.56
C GLN A 21 8.10 14.77 -15.64
N THR A 22 8.03 14.52 -14.32
CA THR A 22 7.94 15.57 -13.31
C THR A 22 9.20 16.45 -13.36
N THR A 23 9.02 17.76 -13.57
CA THR A 23 10.13 18.69 -13.74
C THR A 23 10.93 18.90 -12.45
N ILE A 24 12.19 19.30 -12.58
CA ILE A 24 13.07 19.59 -11.44
C ILE A 24 12.47 20.72 -10.57
N GLU A 25 11.89 21.75 -11.19
CA GLU A 25 11.25 22.86 -10.47
C GLU A 25 10.07 22.35 -9.62
N ARG A 26 9.26 21.42 -10.15
CA ARG A 26 8.16 20.83 -9.38
C ARG A 26 8.67 19.97 -8.22
N GLN A 27 9.74 19.22 -8.42
CA GLN A 27 10.39 18.44 -7.37
C GLN A 27 10.93 19.36 -6.27
N GLN A 28 11.67 20.41 -6.63
CA GLN A 28 12.22 21.39 -5.70
C GLN A 28 11.13 22.16 -4.94
N ALA A 29 10.03 22.50 -5.60
CA ALA A 29 8.90 23.17 -4.95
C ALA A 29 8.31 22.32 -3.80
N SER A 30 8.39 21.00 -3.88
CA SER A 30 7.89 20.11 -2.82
C SER A 30 8.72 20.17 -1.54
N THR A 31 10.01 20.50 -1.63
CA THR A 31 10.89 20.58 -0.46
C THR A 31 10.73 21.88 0.32
N ALA A 32 10.31 22.98 -0.35
CA ALA A 32 10.23 24.31 0.25
C ALA A 32 8.91 24.60 0.98
N ILE A 33 7.81 23.91 0.63
CA ILE A 33 6.44 24.34 0.97
C ILE A 33 5.67 23.32 1.79
N GLN A 34 6.04 22.05 1.75
CA GLN A 34 5.24 20.97 2.37
C GLN A 34 5.70 20.65 3.79
N SER A 35 5.22 21.43 4.76
CA SER A 35 5.04 20.89 6.10
C SER A 35 3.70 20.15 6.16
N LEU A 36 3.62 19.03 6.87
CA LEU A 36 2.38 18.29 7.15
C LEU A 36 1.23 19.20 7.59
N GLU A 37 1.54 20.30 8.28
CA GLU A 37 0.57 21.29 8.75
C GLU A 37 0.00 22.15 7.61
N GLN A 38 0.81 22.52 6.61
CA GLN A 38 0.33 23.27 5.45
C GLN A 38 -0.54 22.40 4.54
N ASP A 39 -0.20 21.14 4.39
CA ASP A 39 -0.99 20.18 3.61
C ASP A 39 -2.33 19.89 4.29
N ARG A 40 -2.34 19.77 5.62
CA ARG A 40 -3.58 19.65 6.41
C ARG A 40 -4.45 20.92 6.27
N GLN A 41 -3.86 22.09 6.33
CA GLN A 41 -4.59 23.37 6.13
C GLN A 41 -5.08 23.54 4.70
N LEU A 42 -4.35 23.02 3.70
CA LEU A 42 -4.80 22.99 2.31
C LEU A 42 -5.98 22.05 2.15
N SER A 43 -5.92 20.87 2.77
CA SER A 43 -7.04 19.91 2.82
C SER A 43 -8.28 20.53 3.48
N GLU A 44 -8.13 21.23 4.59
CA GLU A 44 -9.24 21.94 5.27
C GLU A 44 -9.81 23.09 4.43
N LYS A 45 -8.97 23.81 3.67
CA LYS A 45 -9.43 24.89 2.76
C LYS A 45 -10.14 24.34 1.52
N VAL A 46 -9.70 23.22 0.98
CA VAL A 46 -10.40 22.51 -0.11
C VAL A 46 -11.74 22.02 0.39
N SER A 47 -11.80 21.54 1.63
CA SER A 47 -13.02 21.12 2.32
C SER A 47 -14.12 22.20 2.34
N ARG A 48 -13.75 23.44 2.63
CA ARG A 48 -14.71 24.57 2.68
C ARG A 48 -15.17 25.07 1.31
N LYS A 49 -14.44 24.77 0.24
CA LYS A 49 -14.79 25.14 -1.14
C LYS A 49 -15.55 24.05 -1.90
N TRP A 50 -15.71 22.87 -1.32
CA TRP A 50 -16.39 21.76 -2.00
C TRP A 50 -17.86 22.06 -2.28
N ASP A 51 -18.53 22.78 -1.38
CA ASP A 51 -19.92 23.24 -1.56
C ASP A 51 -20.06 24.29 -2.68
N ASP A 52 -18.94 24.98 -3.03
CA ASP A 52 -18.90 25.99 -4.09
C ASP A 52 -18.46 25.40 -5.46
N ILE A 53 -17.89 24.18 -5.51
CA ILE A 53 -17.29 23.59 -6.74
C ILE A 53 -18.34 22.92 -7.63
N GLU A 54 -19.54 22.63 -7.17
CA GLU A 54 -20.63 22.15 -8.06
C GLU A 54 -21.01 23.18 -9.15
N THR A 55 -20.54 24.41 -9.05
CA THR A 55 -20.89 25.51 -9.96
C THR A 55 -19.81 25.89 -10.98
N GLU A 56 -18.54 25.47 -10.82
CA GLU A 56 -17.48 25.85 -11.77
C GLU A 56 -16.59 24.67 -12.17
N GLY A 57 -16.97 23.99 -13.24
CA GLY A 57 -16.33 22.80 -13.80
C GLY A 57 -14.94 23.00 -14.41
N LYS A 58 -13.99 23.64 -13.73
CA LYS A 58 -12.57 23.64 -14.10
C LYS A 58 -11.70 23.38 -12.87
N PRO A 59 -10.86 22.32 -12.89
CA PRO A 59 -9.87 22.10 -11.84
C PRO A 59 -8.94 23.32 -11.79
N ASN A 60 -8.71 23.87 -10.59
CA ASN A 60 -7.75 24.93 -10.39
C ASN A 60 -6.33 24.33 -10.61
N PRO A 61 -5.59 24.71 -11.64
CA PRO A 61 -4.28 24.15 -11.97
C PRO A 61 -3.20 24.39 -10.91
N GLU A 62 -3.45 25.21 -9.88
CA GLU A 62 -2.48 25.57 -8.86
C GLU A 62 -2.39 24.60 -7.67
N LYS A 63 -3.20 23.55 -7.63
CA LYS A 63 -3.23 22.64 -6.47
C LYS A 63 -3.04 21.19 -6.88
N THR A 64 -1.78 20.81 -7.02
CA THR A 64 -1.39 19.42 -7.26
C THR A 64 -0.60 18.89 -6.08
N VAL A 65 -0.62 17.56 -5.94
CA VAL A 65 0.14 16.82 -4.96
C VAL A 65 1.04 15.81 -5.66
N LEU A 66 2.24 15.60 -5.13
CA LEU A 66 3.12 14.52 -5.55
C LEU A 66 2.79 13.28 -4.71
N TYR A 67 2.28 12.23 -5.35
CA TYR A 67 1.85 10.99 -4.72
C TYR A 67 2.75 9.83 -5.11
N LEU A 68 3.37 9.18 -4.11
CA LEU A 68 4.18 7.97 -4.28
C LEU A 68 3.28 6.72 -4.30
N ALA A 69 3.27 6.04 -5.42
CA ALA A 69 2.68 4.72 -5.59
C ALA A 69 3.76 3.63 -5.55
N TYR A 70 3.54 2.58 -4.76
CA TYR A 70 4.44 1.43 -4.64
C TYR A 70 3.71 0.08 -4.68
N GLY A 71 2.38 0.08 -4.57
CA GLY A 71 1.50 -1.09 -4.61
C GLY A 71 0.76 -1.24 -5.94
N SER A 72 -0.53 -1.62 -5.88
CA SER A 72 -1.36 -1.81 -7.09
C SER A 72 -1.51 -0.56 -7.95
N ASN A 73 -1.33 0.64 -7.37
CA ASN A 73 -1.38 1.91 -8.09
C ASN A 73 -0.18 2.14 -9.04
N LEU A 74 0.82 1.27 -9.03
CA LEU A 74 1.85 1.22 -10.08
C LEU A 74 1.27 0.87 -11.44
N ALA A 75 0.21 0.04 -11.49
CA ALA A 75 -0.39 -0.41 -12.72
C ALA A 75 -1.35 0.64 -13.30
N SER A 76 -1.20 0.95 -14.58
CA SER A 76 -2.11 1.83 -15.32
C SER A 76 -3.56 1.37 -15.25
N LYS A 77 -3.79 0.06 -15.26
CA LYS A 77 -5.11 -0.53 -15.10
C LYS A 77 -5.79 -0.12 -13.80
N ALA A 78 -5.06 -0.14 -12.68
CA ALA A 78 -5.60 0.23 -11.39
C ALA A 78 -5.75 1.75 -11.27
N PHE A 79 -4.72 2.50 -11.65
CA PHE A 79 -4.65 3.94 -11.43
C PHE A 79 -5.55 4.73 -12.38
N LEU A 80 -5.42 4.51 -13.68
CA LEU A 80 -6.24 5.16 -14.70
C LEU A 80 -7.60 4.48 -14.88
N GLY A 81 -7.58 3.14 -14.96
CA GLY A 81 -8.77 2.38 -15.31
C GLY A 81 -9.77 2.33 -14.17
N ASP A 82 -9.39 1.69 -13.06
CA ASP A 82 -10.32 1.42 -11.97
C ASP A 82 -10.60 2.68 -11.12
N ARG A 83 -9.61 3.58 -10.97
CA ARG A 83 -9.74 4.83 -10.18
C ARG A 83 -10.08 6.06 -11.03
N GLY A 84 -9.82 6.02 -12.33
CA GLY A 84 -10.06 7.13 -13.25
C GLY A 84 -9.09 8.31 -13.08
N ILE A 85 -7.99 8.15 -12.34
CA ILE A 85 -7.03 9.22 -12.04
C ILE A 85 -6.12 9.45 -13.25
N LYS A 86 -5.99 10.71 -13.69
CA LYS A 86 -5.13 11.11 -14.81
C LYS A 86 -3.96 11.92 -14.28
N PRO A 87 -2.77 11.34 -14.12
CA PRO A 87 -1.62 12.07 -13.64
C PRO A 87 -1.17 13.13 -14.64
N ILE A 88 -0.71 14.26 -14.11
CA ILE A 88 -0.17 15.40 -14.86
C ILE A 88 1.25 15.11 -15.27
N SER A 89 2.04 14.54 -14.36
CA SER A 89 3.43 14.12 -14.59
C SER A 89 3.74 12.88 -13.77
N LEU A 90 4.87 12.23 -14.04
CA LEU A 90 5.36 11.09 -13.26
C LEU A 90 6.88 11.02 -13.24
N ILE A 91 7.44 10.38 -12.18
CA ILE A 91 8.86 10.08 -12.08
C ILE A 91 9.08 8.83 -11.23
N ASN A 92 10.00 7.97 -11.67
CA ASN A 92 10.43 6.80 -10.89
C ASN A 92 11.37 7.24 -9.77
N VAL A 93 11.23 6.59 -8.62
CA VAL A 93 11.98 6.97 -7.42
C VAL A 93 12.45 5.78 -6.61
N TYR A 94 13.51 6.00 -5.85
CA TYR A 94 13.94 5.19 -4.70
C TYR A 94 13.51 5.88 -3.41
N VAL A 95 13.12 5.09 -2.40
CA VAL A 95 12.85 5.57 -1.04
C VAL A 95 13.71 4.74 -0.08
N PRO A 96 14.94 5.22 0.27
CA PRO A 96 15.93 4.43 0.99
C PRO A 96 15.51 4.00 2.39
N GLU A 97 14.67 4.80 3.04
CA GLU A 97 14.21 4.55 4.42
C GLU A 97 13.18 3.42 4.51
N LEU A 98 12.54 3.07 3.38
CA LEU A 98 11.42 2.12 3.36
C LEU A 98 11.76 0.87 2.54
N ARG A 99 11.08 -0.22 2.87
CA ARG A 99 11.01 -1.45 2.07
C ARG A 99 9.57 -1.90 1.87
N LEU A 100 9.29 -2.60 0.76
CA LEU A 100 7.98 -3.19 0.49
C LEU A 100 7.78 -4.46 1.34
N THR A 101 6.60 -4.58 1.95
CA THR A 101 6.15 -5.78 2.66
C THR A 101 4.71 -6.12 2.26
N PHE A 102 4.19 -7.29 2.67
CA PHE A 102 2.84 -7.77 2.36
C PHE A 102 2.12 -8.21 3.64
N ASP A 103 2.12 -7.36 4.65
CA ASP A 103 1.65 -7.67 5.98
C ASP A 103 0.40 -6.88 6.44
N LEU A 104 -0.22 -6.09 5.57
CA LEU A 104 -1.51 -5.47 5.86
C LEU A 104 -2.64 -6.46 5.63
N ALA A 105 -3.33 -6.85 6.71
CA ALA A 105 -4.42 -7.81 6.65
C ALA A 105 -5.58 -7.35 5.75
N GLY A 106 -6.01 -8.22 4.86
CA GLY A 106 -7.09 -8.01 3.91
C GLY A 106 -8.33 -8.85 4.22
N VAL A 107 -8.74 -9.69 3.27
CA VAL A 107 -9.93 -10.56 3.36
C VAL A 107 -9.52 -12.01 3.13
N PRO A 108 -9.65 -12.91 4.13
CA PRO A 108 -9.32 -14.33 3.99
C PRO A 108 -9.96 -14.96 2.76
N TYR A 109 -9.28 -15.95 2.17
CA TYR A 109 -9.68 -16.68 0.96
C TYR A 109 -9.78 -15.86 -0.32
N GLN A 110 -9.68 -14.53 -0.28
CA GLN A 110 -9.81 -13.67 -1.47
C GLN A 110 -8.59 -12.79 -1.70
N GLU A 111 -8.29 -11.91 -0.78
CA GLU A 111 -7.17 -10.97 -0.77
C GLU A 111 -6.56 -11.00 0.64
N PRO A 112 -5.80 -12.03 1.00
CA PRO A 112 -5.40 -12.22 2.39
C PRO A 112 -4.57 -11.08 2.95
N CYS A 113 -3.70 -10.48 2.13
CA CYS A 113 -2.93 -9.31 2.52
C CYS A 113 -2.73 -8.33 1.35
N PHE A 114 -2.32 -7.12 1.71
CA PHE A 114 -1.96 -6.05 0.79
C PHE A 114 -0.53 -5.60 1.01
N GLY A 115 0.04 -4.93 -0.01
CA GLY A 115 1.33 -4.28 0.08
C GLY A 115 1.31 -3.13 1.06
N THR A 116 2.33 -3.07 1.88
CA THR A 116 2.59 -2.01 2.85
C THR A 116 4.08 -1.73 2.90
N THR A 117 4.52 -0.95 3.86
CA THR A 117 5.94 -0.59 4.02
C THR A 117 6.38 -0.75 5.45
N ARG A 118 7.66 -1.04 5.62
CA ARG A 118 8.35 -0.96 6.91
C ARG A 118 9.64 -0.17 6.75
N TYR A 119 10.13 0.39 7.85
CA TYR A 119 11.45 1.00 7.86
C TYR A 119 12.51 -0.04 7.51
N ARG A 120 13.50 0.40 6.75
CA ARG A 120 14.64 -0.42 6.36
C ARG A 120 15.77 -0.18 7.36
N HIS A 121 16.18 -1.22 8.08
CA HIS A 121 17.36 -1.16 8.90
C HIS A 121 18.61 -1.18 8.00
N THR A 122 19.21 -0.01 7.81
CA THR A 122 20.54 0.06 7.17
C THR A 122 21.57 -0.23 8.26
N SER A 123 22.28 -1.34 8.14
CA SER A 123 23.41 -1.66 8.99
C SER A 123 24.61 -0.78 8.65
N ASN A 124 24.52 0.53 8.91
CA ASN A 124 25.68 1.37 9.03
C ASN A 124 26.28 1.10 10.41
N GLY A 125 27.44 0.46 10.42
CA GLY A 125 28.16 -0.07 11.56
C GLY A 125 28.54 0.94 12.64
N GLU A 126 27.55 1.49 13.34
CA GLU A 126 27.72 2.08 14.66
C GLU A 126 26.72 1.41 15.60
N SER A 127 27.28 0.68 16.51
CA SER A 127 26.64 -0.16 17.48
C SER A 127 25.91 0.67 18.52
N ASP A 128 24.59 0.66 18.53
CA ASP A 128 23.85 0.82 19.76
C ASP A 128 23.75 -0.55 20.44
N TYR A 129 24.78 -0.88 21.23
CA TYR A 129 24.89 -2.12 22.00
C TYR A 129 23.97 -2.17 23.24
N GLU A 130 23.08 -1.24 23.47
CA GLU A 130 22.34 -1.16 24.74
C GLU A 130 20.89 -1.66 24.73
N VAL A 131 20.31 -2.06 23.60
CA VAL A 131 18.89 -2.52 23.56
C VAL A 131 18.73 -4.03 23.37
N VAL A 132 19.81 -4.80 23.31
CA VAL A 132 19.82 -6.21 22.86
C VAL A 132 19.59 -7.25 23.96
N GLU A 133 19.38 -6.88 25.22
CA GLU A 133 19.40 -7.87 26.32
C GLU A 133 18.03 -8.45 26.75
N LYS A 134 16.91 -8.11 26.10
CA LYS A 134 15.57 -8.58 26.56
C LYS A 134 14.75 -9.47 25.63
N ALA A 135 15.25 -9.87 24.45
CA ALA A 135 14.48 -10.79 23.59
C ALA A 135 15.35 -11.86 22.89
N PRO A 136 15.84 -12.90 23.62
CA PRO A 136 16.67 -13.94 23.00
C PRO A 136 15.91 -14.93 22.12
N LEU A 137 14.58 -15.04 22.20
CA LEU A 137 13.80 -16.09 21.56
C LEU A 137 13.24 -15.73 20.19
N LEU A 138 13.01 -14.44 19.89
CA LEU A 138 12.51 -14.01 18.59
C LEU A 138 13.60 -13.87 17.52
N ARG A 139 14.87 -13.85 17.92
CA ARG A 139 16.02 -13.64 17.03
C ARG A 139 16.40 -14.86 16.19
N GLN A 140 15.99 -16.06 16.59
CA GLN A 140 16.31 -17.29 15.84
C GLN A 140 15.39 -17.55 14.65
N GLU A 141 14.16 -17.03 14.66
CA GLU A 141 13.23 -17.17 13.52
C GLU A 141 13.47 -16.12 12.41
N GLU A 142 13.99 -14.93 12.76
CA GLU A 142 14.33 -13.90 11.76
C GLU A 142 15.50 -14.29 10.86
N HIS A 143 16.46 -15.08 11.35
CA HIS A 143 17.67 -15.44 10.59
C HIS A 143 17.45 -16.42 9.45
N ASN A 144 16.38 -17.22 9.46
CA ASN A 144 16.09 -18.17 8.38
C ASN A 144 15.15 -17.59 7.31
N HIS A 145 14.41 -16.50 7.60
CA HIS A 145 13.53 -15.82 6.63
C HIS A 145 14.24 -14.76 5.78
N ASP A 146 15.47 -14.39 6.14
CA ASP A 146 16.17 -13.21 5.59
C ASP A 146 16.74 -13.42 4.17
N ARG A 147 16.73 -14.65 3.64
CA ARG A 147 17.35 -14.92 2.33
C ARG A 147 16.48 -14.53 1.13
N ASP A 148 15.18 -14.35 1.32
CA ASP A 148 14.22 -13.99 0.25
C ASP A 148 13.63 -12.57 0.38
N HIS A 149 14.01 -11.79 1.41
CA HIS A 149 13.49 -10.45 1.61
C HIS A 149 14.23 -9.41 0.78
N TRP A 150 13.47 -8.55 0.11
CA TRP A 150 13.99 -7.36 -0.54
C TRP A 150 14.50 -6.37 0.51
N ASN A 151 15.82 -6.40 0.78
CA ASN A 151 16.47 -5.48 1.72
C ASN A 151 17.08 -4.26 1.01
N LYS A 152 16.62 -3.94 -0.18
CA LYS A 152 16.97 -2.73 -0.95
C LYS A 152 15.90 -1.65 -0.74
N PRO A 153 16.15 -0.40 -1.12
CA PRO A 153 15.16 0.68 -1.08
C PRO A 153 13.81 0.29 -1.65
N LEU A 154 12.75 0.86 -1.10
CA LEU A 154 11.44 0.83 -1.73
C LEU A 154 11.54 1.51 -3.09
N ILE A 155 10.95 0.90 -4.10
CA ILE A 155 10.91 1.43 -5.46
C ILE A 155 9.46 1.75 -5.81
N GLY A 156 9.25 2.95 -6.33
CA GLY A 156 7.93 3.41 -6.69
C GLY A 156 7.91 4.40 -7.83
N VAL A 157 6.73 4.91 -8.08
CA VAL A 157 6.48 5.99 -9.04
C VAL A 157 5.79 7.12 -8.33
N VAL A 158 6.33 8.31 -8.41
CA VAL A 158 5.65 9.51 -7.95
C VAL A 158 4.85 10.08 -9.10
N TYR A 159 3.54 10.22 -8.89
CA TYR A 159 2.60 10.86 -9.80
C TYR A 159 2.24 12.24 -9.29
N GLU A 160 2.25 13.24 -10.15
CA GLU A 160 1.62 14.51 -9.88
C GLU A 160 0.15 14.42 -10.22
N ILE A 161 -0.71 14.62 -9.24
CA ILE A 161 -2.17 14.50 -9.37
C ILE A 161 -2.87 15.70 -8.75
N THR A 162 -4.13 15.92 -9.09
CA THR A 162 -4.93 16.96 -8.45
C THR A 162 -5.23 16.63 -6.99
N MET A 163 -5.47 17.63 -6.15
CA MET A 163 -5.90 17.42 -4.76
C MET A 163 -7.21 16.64 -4.68
N ASN A 164 -8.11 16.83 -5.65
CA ASN A 164 -9.36 16.08 -5.72
C ASN A 164 -9.13 14.59 -5.98
N ASP A 165 -8.22 14.26 -6.91
CA ASP A 165 -7.86 12.87 -7.18
C ASP A 165 -7.19 12.22 -5.96
N TYR A 166 -6.38 13.00 -5.22
CA TYR A 166 -5.75 12.52 -4.00
C TYR A 166 -6.79 12.24 -2.89
N ALA A 167 -7.71 13.14 -2.64
CA ALA A 167 -8.82 12.91 -1.71
C ALA A 167 -9.69 11.70 -2.11
N TRP A 168 -9.97 11.55 -3.41
CA TRP A 168 -10.66 10.38 -3.95
C TRP A 168 -9.88 9.09 -3.69
N MET A 169 -8.56 9.12 -3.85
CA MET A 169 -7.71 7.98 -3.56
C MET A 169 -7.75 7.60 -2.09
N ILE A 170 -7.62 8.55 -1.16
CA ILE A 170 -7.75 8.32 0.29
C ILE A 170 -9.13 7.68 0.60
N ALA A 171 -10.21 8.22 0.04
CA ALA A 171 -11.56 7.68 0.24
C ALA A 171 -11.72 6.24 -0.25
N THR A 172 -11.06 5.89 -1.35
CA THR A 172 -11.12 4.54 -1.94
C THR A 172 -10.15 3.53 -1.32
N GLU A 173 -9.07 3.99 -0.68
CA GLU A 173 -8.14 3.18 0.13
C GLU A 173 -8.63 3.03 1.57
N SER A 174 -9.89 2.67 1.74
CA SER A 174 -10.55 2.46 3.04
C SER A 174 -10.76 3.74 3.87
N GLY A 175 -10.79 4.92 3.24
CA GLY A 175 -11.01 6.20 3.91
C GLY A 175 -9.94 6.54 4.96
N GLY A 176 -8.67 6.24 4.63
CA GLY A 176 -7.53 6.53 5.50
C GLY A 176 -7.34 5.57 6.69
N ARG A 177 -8.04 4.44 6.73
CA ARG A 177 -8.03 3.55 7.92
C ARG A 177 -7.01 2.42 7.89
N GLY A 178 -6.54 2.04 6.72
CA GLY A 178 -5.48 1.03 6.55
C GLY A 178 -4.13 1.67 6.32
N TYR A 179 -4.16 2.94 5.98
CA TYR A 179 -3.00 3.72 5.61
C TYR A 179 -3.10 5.11 6.22
N ASN A 180 -1.98 5.63 6.67
CA ASN A 180 -1.82 7.01 7.09
C ASN A 180 -1.19 7.79 5.93
N ASP A 181 -1.66 9.01 5.73
CA ASP A 181 -0.98 9.96 4.84
C ASP A 181 0.35 10.38 5.49
N ALA A 182 1.44 10.10 4.81
CA ALA A 182 2.79 10.43 5.26
C ALA A 182 3.58 11.08 4.13
N VAL A 183 4.45 11.99 4.48
CA VAL A 183 5.40 12.63 3.55
C VAL A 183 6.75 11.95 3.68
N VAL A 184 7.28 11.49 2.55
CA VAL A 184 8.55 10.75 2.49
C VAL A 184 9.53 11.40 1.52
N ASP A 185 10.82 11.21 1.76
CA ASP A 185 11.88 11.64 0.88
C ASP A 185 12.06 10.65 -0.27
N CYS A 186 11.84 11.14 -1.49
CA CYS A 186 11.91 10.37 -2.73
C CYS A 186 13.11 10.82 -3.55
N TYR A 187 13.94 9.87 -3.94
CA TYR A 187 15.14 10.08 -4.76
C TYR A 187 14.84 9.68 -6.20
N PRO A 188 14.79 10.64 -7.15
CA PRO A 188 14.49 10.31 -8.54
C PRO A 188 15.57 9.41 -9.14
N PHE A 189 15.17 8.56 -10.08
CA PHE A 189 16.14 7.79 -10.86
C PHE A 189 17.04 8.76 -11.62
N PRO A 190 18.35 8.45 -11.76
CA PRO A 190 19.27 9.30 -12.54
C PRO A 190 18.86 9.33 -14.02
N GLU A 191 19.24 10.40 -14.73
CA GLU A 191 18.95 10.52 -16.17
C GLU A 191 19.58 9.37 -16.99
N SER A 192 20.71 8.84 -16.53
CA SER A 192 21.43 7.72 -17.14
C SER A 192 20.85 6.36 -16.75
N TYR A 193 19.72 6.30 -16.07
CA TYR A 193 19.13 5.06 -15.57
C TYR A 193 18.92 3.98 -16.63
N ASP A 194 19.47 2.79 -16.38
CA ASP A 194 19.19 1.57 -17.13
C ASP A 194 18.50 0.56 -16.20
N PRO A 195 17.44 -0.14 -16.62
CA PRO A 195 16.79 -1.18 -15.80
C PRO A 195 17.71 -2.33 -15.37
N ALA A 196 18.83 -2.51 -16.06
CA ALA A 196 19.83 -3.51 -15.71
C ALA A 196 20.75 -3.07 -14.56
N ASP A 197 20.76 -1.78 -14.24
CA ASP A 197 21.60 -1.25 -13.15
C ASP A 197 21.22 -1.84 -11.80
N GLU A 198 22.20 -1.93 -10.92
CA GLU A 198 21.98 -2.33 -9.54
C GLU A 198 21.22 -1.24 -8.80
N VAL A 199 20.24 -1.65 -7.97
CA VAL A 199 19.53 -0.72 -7.09
C VAL A 199 20.46 -0.20 -6.01
N PRO A 200 20.74 1.11 -5.95
CA PRO A 200 21.63 1.69 -4.97
C PRO A 200 21.00 1.67 -3.58
N ASP A 201 21.80 1.40 -2.55
CA ASP A 201 21.36 1.54 -1.16
C ASP A 201 21.22 3.01 -0.75
N HIS A 202 22.07 3.87 -1.31
CA HIS A 202 22.11 5.32 -1.10
C HIS A 202 22.14 6.01 -2.47
N PRO A 203 20.99 6.48 -2.98
CA PRO A 203 20.95 7.22 -4.25
C PRO A 203 21.70 8.56 -4.15
N ASP A 204 22.42 8.93 -5.19
CA ASP A 204 23.17 10.19 -5.25
C ASP A 204 22.33 11.38 -5.75
N THR A 205 21.09 11.15 -6.17
CA THR A 205 20.20 12.21 -6.67
C THR A 205 19.64 13.04 -5.53
N GLN A 206 19.25 14.30 -5.82
CA GLN A 206 18.66 15.17 -4.81
C GLN A 206 17.24 14.70 -4.46
N PRO A 207 16.94 14.51 -3.17
CA PRO A 207 15.61 14.09 -2.75
C PRO A 207 14.59 15.21 -2.89
N PHE A 208 13.34 14.81 -3.08
CA PHE A 208 12.18 15.68 -2.99
C PHE A 208 11.09 14.98 -2.17
N LYS A 209 10.09 15.73 -1.70
CA LYS A 209 9.04 15.18 -0.83
C LYS A 209 7.81 14.78 -1.62
N ALA A 210 7.25 13.60 -1.29
CA ALA A 210 5.99 13.14 -1.86
C ALA A 210 5.10 12.54 -0.76
N HIS A 211 3.80 12.71 -0.92
CA HIS A 211 2.79 12.03 -0.10
C HIS A 211 2.71 10.55 -0.45
N SER A 212 2.51 9.71 0.54
CA SER A 212 2.23 8.31 0.33
C SER A 212 1.25 7.80 1.38
N LEU A 213 0.49 6.80 1.01
CA LEU A 213 -0.39 6.09 1.92
C LEU A 213 0.40 4.92 2.52
N LEU A 214 0.95 5.13 3.71
CA LEU A 214 1.76 4.15 4.42
C LEU A 214 0.95 3.48 5.52
N SER A 215 1.04 2.16 5.60
CA SER A 215 0.64 1.42 6.79
C SER A 215 1.92 1.11 7.57
N LEU A 216 2.43 2.11 8.26
CA LEU A 216 3.49 1.91 9.22
C LEU A 216 2.86 1.13 10.38
N LEU A 217 3.30 -0.11 10.57
CA LEU A 217 3.10 -0.78 11.83
C LEU A 217 3.85 0.07 12.85
N ALA A 218 3.15 0.53 13.89
CA ALA A 218 3.83 1.22 14.99
C ALA A 218 4.98 0.32 15.44
N ASP A 219 6.20 0.85 15.39
CA ASP A 219 7.32 0.19 16.03
C ASP A 219 6.92 0.01 17.48
N GLU A 220 7.13 -1.18 18.04
CA GLU A 220 6.74 -1.51 19.42
C GLU A 220 7.45 -0.62 20.47
N ASP A 221 8.38 0.23 20.01
CA ASP A 221 9.21 1.09 20.85
C ASP A 221 8.67 2.50 21.08
N ASP A 222 7.53 2.89 20.49
CA ASP A 222 6.93 4.21 20.77
C ASP A 222 6.08 4.18 22.05
N GLU A 223 6.77 4.16 23.19
CA GLU A 223 6.18 4.36 24.54
C GLU A 223 5.47 5.71 24.71
N SER A 224 5.48 6.59 23.72
CA SER A 224 4.91 7.95 23.84
C SER A 224 3.40 8.01 23.69
N THR A 225 2.73 6.95 23.25
CA THR A 225 1.26 6.87 23.23
C THR A 225 0.70 6.13 24.44
N ASN A 226 0.88 6.68 25.63
CA ASN A 226 0.12 6.34 26.82
C ASN A 226 -1.37 6.70 26.69
N SER A 227 -2.07 6.19 25.70
CA SER A 227 -3.53 6.18 25.71
C SER A 227 -4.02 4.79 26.12
N SER A 228 -4.41 4.70 27.38
CA SER A 228 -4.88 3.52 28.12
C SER A 228 -6.10 2.78 27.53
N LEU A 229 -6.41 2.97 26.25
CA LEU A 229 -7.53 2.36 25.52
C LEU A 229 -7.20 2.10 24.03
N SER A 230 -5.94 1.87 23.67
CA SER A 230 -5.64 1.43 22.29
C SER A 230 -6.04 -0.05 22.15
N LEU A 231 -7.20 -0.28 21.55
CA LEU A 231 -7.56 -1.61 21.06
C LEU A 231 -6.47 -2.06 20.07
N PRO A 232 -6.04 -3.33 20.14
CA PRO A 232 -5.08 -3.87 19.16
C PRO A 232 -5.55 -3.53 17.75
N ASN A 233 -4.65 -3.05 16.89
CA ASN A 233 -5.01 -2.76 15.51
C ASN A 233 -5.40 -4.08 14.82
N PRO A 234 -6.68 -4.32 14.50
CA PRO A 234 -7.13 -5.60 13.96
C PRO A 234 -6.62 -5.88 12.55
N ARG A 235 -5.90 -4.92 11.96
CA ARG A 235 -5.27 -5.05 10.65
C ARG A 235 -3.85 -5.61 10.74
N ILE A 236 -3.33 -5.78 11.94
CA ILE A 236 -2.06 -6.46 12.20
C ILE A 236 -2.40 -7.88 12.63
N ARG A 237 -1.95 -8.86 11.85
CA ARG A 237 -2.09 -10.26 12.21
C ARG A 237 -1.04 -10.64 13.27
N PRO A 238 -1.31 -11.66 14.10
CA PRO A 238 -0.31 -12.18 15.06
C PRO A 238 1.02 -12.57 14.40
N ASP A 239 0.98 -13.13 13.19
CA ASP A 239 2.12 -13.33 12.30
C ASP A 239 1.84 -12.60 10.98
N PRO A 240 2.29 -11.35 10.83
CA PRO A 240 2.05 -10.56 9.64
C PRO A 240 2.72 -11.14 8.37
N SER A 241 3.80 -11.89 8.53
CA SER A 241 4.56 -12.49 7.43
C SER A 241 3.93 -13.77 6.88
N HIS A 242 2.96 -14.34 7.59
CA HIS A 242 2.30 -15.59 7.20
C HIS A 242 1.46 -15.44 5.93
N ALA A 243 0.74 -14.34 5.78
CA ALA A 243 -0.19 -14.14 4.68
C ALA A 243 0.52 -13.94 3.33
N GLN A 244 -0.05 -14.48 2.27
CA GLN A 244 0.41 -14.30 0.90
C GLN A 244 -0.54 -13.36 0.14
N PRO A 245 -0.02 -12.42 -0.68
CA PRO A 245 -0.86 -11.58 -1.53
C PRO A 245 -1.61 -12.46 -2.54
N SER A 246 -2.83 -12.07 -2.92
CA SER A 246 -3.54 -12.78 -3.98
C SER A 246 -2.81 -12.68 -5.31
N THR A 247 -2.98 -13.66 -6.18
CA THR A 247 -2.41 -13.65 -7.55
C THR A 247 -2.83 -12.38 -8.29
N ARG A 248 -4.12 -11.99 -8.19
CA ARG A 248 -4.66 -10.79 -8.85
C ARG A 248 -3.94 -9.51 -8.40
N TYR A 249 -3.74 -9.35 -7.08
CA TYR A 249 -3.11 -8.16 -6.52
C TYR A 249 -1.62 -8.09 -6.87
N LEU A 250 -0.92 -9.21 -6.74
CA LEU A 250 0.50 -9.30 -7.08
C LEU A 250 0.75 -9.08 -8.58
N ASP A 251 -0.13 -9.59 -9.45
CA ASP A 251 -0.04 -9.36 -10.90
C ASP A 251 -0.21 -7.89 -11.28
N LEU A 252 -1.03 -7.11 -10.54
CA LEU A 252 -1.09 -5.65 -10.73
C LEU A 252 0.25 -4.99 -10.42
N ILE A 253 0.88 -5.36 -9.30
CA ILE A 253 2.20 -4.79 -8.93
C ILE A 253 3.25 -5.16 -9.97
N LYS A 254 3.30 -6.43 -10.39
CA LYS A 254 4.22 -6.91 -11.44
C LYS A 254 4.01 -6.19 -12.77
N ALA A 255 2.76 -6.02 -13.19
CA ALA A 255 2.42 -5.30 -14.41
C ALA A 255 2.85 -3.83 -14.31
N GLY A 256 2.54 -3.16 -13.19
CA GLY A 256 2.94 -1.78 -12.96
C GLY A 256 4.45 -1.59 -12.93
N ALA A 257 5.20 -2.51 -12.30
CA ALA A 257 6.65 -2.49 -12.32
C ALA A 257 7.23 -2.63 -13.75
N ALA A 258 6.60 -3.44 -14.58
CA ALA A 258 6.99 -3.58 -15.99
C ALA A 258 6.61 -2.36 -16.83
N GLU A 259 5.39 -1.82 -16.68
CA GLU A 259 4.90 -0.62 -17.37
C GLU A 259 5.77 0.60 -17.10
N ASN A 260 6.25 0.74 -15.86
CA ASN A 260 7.10 1.85 -15.43
C ASN A 260 8.60 1.59 -15.60
N ASN A 261 8.97 0.51 -16.29
CA ASN A 261 10.36 0.15 -16.56
C ASN A 261 11.24 0.17 -15.30
N LEU A 262 10.73 -0.39 -14.18
CA LEU A 262 11.46 -0.49 -12.93
C LEU A 262 12.61 -1.51 -13.04
N PRO A 263 13.64 -1.48 -12.15
CA PRO A 263 14.83 -2.31 -12.22
C PRO A 263 14.53 -3.79 -12.40
N PHE A 264 15.33 -4.49 -13.22
CA PHE A 264 15.14 -5.92 -13.47
C PHE A 264 15.29 -6.75 -12.19
N SER A 265 16.21 -6.35 -11.30
CA SER A 265 16.39 -6.99 -9.98
C SER A 265 15.13 -6.91 -9.13
N TYR A 266 14.45 -5.74 -9.10
CA TYR A 266 13.18 -5.57 -8.39
C TYR A 266 12.05 -6.38 -9.04
N ARG A 267 11.95 -6.37 -10.35
CA ARG A 267 10.95 -7.19 -11.07
C ARG A 267 11.18 -8.68 -10.87
N ALA A 268 12.44 -9.13 -10.80
CA ALA A 268 12.79 -10.51 -10.48
C ALA A 268 12.41 -10.86 -9.03
N HIS A 269 12.64 -9.96 -8.07
CA HIS A 269 12.16 -10.13 -6.69
C HIS A 269 10.63 -10.28 -6.64
N LEU A 270 9.89 -9.36 -7.25
CA LEU A 270 8.42 -9.46 -7.30
C LEU A 270 7.93 -10.77 -7.94
N ALA A 271 8.68 -11.31 -8.92
CA ALA A 271 8.34 -12.58 -9.56
C ALA A 271 8.49 -13.79 -8.63
N ARG A 272 9.40 -13.74 -7.65
CA ARG A 272 9.63 -14.81 -6.67
C ARG A 272 8.60 -14.83 -5.55
N ILE A 273 7.89 -13.72 -5.31
CA ILE A 273 6.87 -13.66 -4.27
C ILE A 273 5.76 -14.66 -4.58
N HIS A 274 5.51 -15.55 -3.64
CA HIS A 274 4.46 -16.54 -3.73
C HIS A 274 3.08 -15.90 -3.54
N SER A 275 2.16 -16.22 -4.43
CA SER A 275 0.78 -15.73 -4.31
C SER A 275 -0.13 -16.77 -3.68
N TYR A 276 -1.09 -16.31 -2.89
CA TYR A 276 -2.14 -17.14 -2.32
C TYR A 276 -3.00 -17.81 -3.41
N ARG A 277 -3.19 -19.11 -3.27
CA ARG A 277 -4.04 -19.93 -4.16
C ARG A 277 -4.88 -20.92 -3.35
N ILE A 278 -6.13 -21.06 -3.73
CA ILE A 278 -7.00 -22.11 -3.21
C ILE A 278 -6.66 -23.44 -3.89
N THR A 279 -6.21 -24.41 -3.12
CA THR A 279 -5.78 -25.73 -3.62
C THR A 279 -6.82 -26.84 -3.40
N THR A 280 -7.74 -26.67 -2.43
CA THR A 280 -8.70 -27.70 -2.06
C THR A 280 -10.15 -27.31 -2.33
N ALA A 281 -11.02 -28.30 -2.57
CA ALA A 281 -12.47 -28.07 -2.69
C ALA A 281 -13.07 -27.53 -1.38
N ARG A 282 -12.53 -27.96 -0.23
CA ARG A 282 -12.94 -27.50 1.10
C ARG A 282 -12.69 -25.99 1.29
N GLN A 283 -11.51 -25.49 0.91
CA GLN A 283 -11.22 -24.05 0.91
C GLN A 283 -12.13 -23.27 -0.07
N ARG A 284 -12.45 -23.87 -1.23
CA ARG A 284 -13.36 -23.25 -2.20
C ARG A 284 -14.75 -23.06 -1.64
N LEU A 285 -15.27 -24.08 -0.93
CA LEU A 285 -16.53 -23.97 -0.21
C LEU A 285 -16.46 -22.91 0.90
N GLY A 286 -15.38 -22.93 1.69
CA GLY A 286 -15.11 -21.91 2.72
C GLY A 286 -15.13 -20.50 2.16
N LYS A 287 -14.42 -20.25 1.05
CA LYS A 287 -14.47 -18.97 0.33
C LYS A 287 -15.90 -18.57 -0.02
N THR A 288 -16.67 -19.47 -0.59
CA THR A 288 -18.05 -19.18 -1.03
C THR A 288 -18.92 -18.74 0.14
N ILE A 289 -18.88 -19.49 1.24
CA ILE A 289 -19.67 -19.19 2.45
C ILE A 289 -19.16 -17.90 3.09
N PHE A 290 -17.83 -17.75 3.23
CA PHE A 290 -17.21 -16.58 3.83
C PHE A 290 -17.61 -15.29 3.11
N LEU A 291 -17.50 -15.29 1.79
CA LEU A 291 -17.83 -14.13 0.97
C LEU A 291 -19.34 -13.87 0.89
N ALA A 292 -20.19 -14.90 1.00
CA ALA A 292 -21.64 -14.72 1.08
C ALA A 292 -22.05 -13.99 2.36
N ILE A 293 -21.32 -14.21 3.46
CA ILE A 293 -21.57 -13.54 4.75
C ILE A 293 -20.94 -12.14 4.78
N TRP A 294 -19.64 -12.06 4.52
CA TRP A 294 -18.85 -10.84 4.73
C TRP A 294 -18.88 -9.87 3.54
N GLY A 295 -19.08 -10.39 2.33
CA GLY A 295 -19.09 -9.59 1.10
C GLY A 295 -20.13 -8.47 1.11
N PRO A 296 -21.42 -8.75 1.40
CA PRO A 296 -22.46 -7.71 1.51
C PRO A 296 -22.15 -6.66 2.59
N LEU A 297 -21.63 -7.10 3.76
CA LEU A 297 -21.29 -6.19 4.87
C LEU A 297 -20.14 -5.25 4.47
N TYR A 298 -19.08 -5.78 3.86
CA TYR A 298 -17.98 -4.97 3.36
C TYR A 298 -18.40 -4.02 2.23
N SER A 299 -19.26 -4.49 1.32
CA SER A 299 -19.81 -3.66 0.24
C SER A 299 -20.64 -2.51 0.79
N PHE A 300 -21.46 -2.79 1.81
CA PHE A 300 -22.26 -1.77 2.47
C PHE A 300 -21.39 -0.72 3.19
N VAL A 301 -20.40 -1.17 3.99
CA VAL A 301 -19.48 -0.24 4.65
C VAL A 301 -18.66 0.56 3.63
N SER A 302 -18.24 -0.04 2.53
CA SER A 302 -17.54 0.66 1.45
C SER A 302 -18.44 1.70 0.77
N TYR A 303 -19.72 1.39 0.59
CA TYR A 303 -20.70 2.35 0.08
C TYR A 303 -20.84 3.54 1.05
N LEU A 304 -21.01 3.27 2.35
CA LEU A 304 -21.09 4.33 3.37
C LEU A 304 -19.81 5.19 3.39
N THR A 305 -18.63 4.56 3.29
CA THR A 305 -17.35 5.28 3.26
C THR A 305 -17.28 6.28 2.12
N ARG A 306 -17.74 5.90 0.93
CA ARG A 306 -17.77 6.80 -0.23
C ARG A 306 -18.83 7.90 -0.12
N THR A 307 -19.99 7.55 0.44
CA THR A 307 -21.12 8.49 0.57
C THR A 307 -20.87 9.54 1.66
N TYR A 308 -20.23 9.14 2.76
CA TYR A 308 -19.96 9.99 3.91
C TYR A 308 -18.48 10.38 4.03
N ALA A 309 -17.69 10.19 2.97
CA ALA A 309 -16.31 10.66 2.95
C ALA A 309 -16.29 12.18 3.17
N ARG A 310 -15.36 12.61 4.01
CA ARG A 310 -15.07 14.03 4.21
C ARG A 310 -14.39 14.56 2.94
N PRO A 311 -14.36 15.88 2.74
CA PRO A 311 -13.70 16.47 1.57
C PRO A 311 -12.20 16.16 1.44
N ASP A 312 -11.54 15.81 2.55
CA ASP A 312 -10.17 15.31 2.59
C ASP A 312 -10.06 13.81 2.23
N GLY A 313 -11.17 13.16 1.88
CA GLY A 313 -11.25 11.75 1.58
C GLY A 313 -11.32 10.84 2.82
N GLN A 314 -11.16 11.37 4.02
CA GLN A 314 -11.20 10.57 5.24
C GLN A 314 -12.63 10.20 5.63
N SER A 315 -12.77 9.07 6.29
CA SER A 315 -14.05 8.63 6.84
C SER A 315 -14.38 9.33 8.15
N PRO A 316 -15.66 9.65 8.41
CA PRO A 316 -16.09 10.08 9.73
C PRO A 316 -15.70 9.07 10.82
N GLN A 317 -15.41 9.56 12.02
CA GLN A 317 -14.89 8.73 13.11
C GLN A 317 -15.80 7.54 13.45
N TRP A 318 -17.14 7.73 13.49
CA TRP A 318 -18.08 6.65 13.76
C TRP A 318 -18.00 5.52 12.72
N LEU A 319 -17.79 5.87 11.44
CA LEU A 319 -17.67 4.91 10.36
C LEU A 319 -16.29 4.22 10.40
N ALA A 320 -15.26 4.94 10.82
CA ALA A 320 -13.94 4.37 11.09
C ALA A 320 -14.00 3.28 12.16
N ILE A 321 -14.67 3.57 13.28
CA ILE A 321 -14.89 2.62 14.39
C ILE A 321 -15.69 1.40 13.90
N LEU A 322 -16.83 1.63 13.22
CA LEU A 322 -17.66 0.55 12.68
C LEU A 322 -16.87 -0.39 11.77
N SER A 323 -16.07 0.14 10.87
CA SER A 323 -15.25 -0.65 9.98
C SER A 323 -14.15 -1.43 10.70
N THR A 324 -13.55 -0.84 11.74
CA THR A 324 -12.54 -1.51 12.57
C THR A 324 -13.15 -2.69 13.31
N ILE A 325 -14.32 -2.49 13.93
CA ILE A 325 -15.06 -3.57 14.61
C ILE A 325 -15.45 -4.68 13.63
N LEU A 326 -15.98 -4.31 12.45
CA LEU A 326 -16.36 -5.29 11.43
C LEU A 326 -15.15 -6.11 10.97
N HIS A 327 -14.00 -5.46 10.78
CA HIS A 327 -12.77 -6.13 10.36
C HIS A 327 -12.25 -7.08 11.44
N ALA A 328 -12.21 -6.63 12.71
CA ALA A 328 -11.82 -7.47 13.84
C ALA A 328 -12.73 -8.70 13.98
N PHE A 329 -14.05 -8.50 13.85
CA PHE A 329 -15.01 -9.59 13.96
C PHE A 329 -14.90 -10.58 12.78
N MET A 330 -14.65 -10.10 11.59
CA MET A 330 -14.39 -10.94 10.42
C MET A 330 -13.18 -11.86 10.66
N TRP A 331 -12.07 -11.29 11.14
CA TRP A 331 -10.86 -12.07 11.40
C TRP A 331 -11.03 -13.03 12.57
N ALA A 332 -11.70 -12.62 13.63
CA ALA A 332 -12.06 -13.54 14.73
C ALA A 332 -12.92 -14.72 14.23
N CYS A 333 -13.91 -14.45 13.39
CA CYS A 333 -14.73 -15.50 12.77
C CYS A 333 -13.87 -16.45 11.91
N TYR A 334 -12.92 -15.92 11.17
CA TYR A 334 -11.96 -16.72 10.40
C TYR A 334 -11.10 -17.59 11.32
N ASP A 335 -10.46 -17.04 12.33
CA ASP A 335 -9.52 -17.73 13.22
C ASP A 335 -10.20 -18.80 14.07
N PHE A 336 -11.39 -18.51 14.60
CA PHE A 336 -12.08 -19.46 15.48
C PHE A 336 -12.90 -20.51 14.75
N VAL A 337 -13.39 -20.23 13.54
CA VAL A 337 -14.32 -21.11 12.83
C VAL A 337 -13.77 -21.53 11.46
N PHE A 338 -13.54 -20.57 10.56
CA PHE A 338 -13.34 -20.88 9.15
C PHE A 338 -12.05 -21.64 8.87
N VAL A 339 -10.93 -21.24 9.46
CA VAL A 339 -9.64 -21.93 9.26
C VAL A 339 -9.71 -23.37 9.73
N LYS A 340 -10.41 -23.65 10.84
CA LYS A 340 -10.56 -25.01 11.40
C LYS A 340 -11.48 -25.87 10.58
N VAL A 341 -12.55 -25.29 10.04
CA VAL A 341 -13.58 -26.03 9.29
C VAL A 341 -13.21 -26.14 7.82
N PHE A 342 -12.68 -25.13 7.19
CA PHE A 342 -12.46 -25.06 5.74
C PHE A 342 -10.98 -25.03 5.32
N GLY A 343 -10.07 -24.88 6.29
CA GLY A 343 -8.62 -24.84 6.06
C GLY A 343 -8.12 -23.42 5.77
N GLU A 344 -6.85 -23.34 5.48
CA GLU A 344 -6.06 -22.10 5.37
C GLU A 344 -6.60 -21.14 4.30
N GLY A 345 -6.82 -19.90 4.68
CA GLY A 345 -7.32 -18.82 3.83
C GLY A 345 -6.36 -17.64 3.64
N GLU A 346 -5.15 -17.72 4.23
CA GLU A 346 -4.12 -16.70 4.17
C GLU A 346 -2.91 -17.14 3.35
N ARG A 347 -2.58 -18.45 3.38
CA ARG A 347 -1.42 -19.04 2.72
C ARG A 347 -1.81 -20.25 1.89
N THR A 348 -1.07 -20.52 0.83
CA THR A 348 -1.26 -21.70 -0.02
C THR A 348 -0.85 -22.96 0.72
N ILE A 349 -1.74 -23.96 0.82
CA ILE A 349 -1.41 -25.23 1.43
C ILE A 349 -0.37 -25.95 0.56
N GLY A 350 0.72 -26.36 1.15
CA GLY A 350 1.85 -27.04 0.49
C GLY A 350 3.09 -26.19 0.32
N ASP A 351 3.00 -24.88 0.41
CA ASP A 351 4.18 -24.00 0.35
C ASP A 351 5.04 -24.10 1.64
N THR A 352 4.47 -24.58 2.73
CA THR A 352 5.19 -24.77 4.01
C THR A 352 6.17 -25.95 3.96
N ALA A 353 5.90 -26.96 3.12
CA ALA A 353 6.76 -28.15 3.02
C ALA A 353 8.10 -27.90 2.35
N LEU A 354 8.27 -26.80 1.62
CA LEU A 354 9.53 -26.45 0.94
C LEU A 354 10.49 -25.65 1.85
N VAL A 355 10.03 -25.21 3.02
CA VAL A 355 10.84 -24.41 3.97
C VAL A 355 11.51 -25.31 5.00
N GLU A 356 11.01 -26.54 5.23
CA GLU A 356 11.58 -27.47 6.21
C GLU A 356 12.63 -28.44 5.61
N GLU A 357 12.81 -28.49 4.27
CA GLU A 357 13.75 -29.41 3.60
C GLU A 357 15.02 -28.74 3.01
N VAL A 358 15.34 -27.49 3.35
CA VAL A 358 16.59 -26.85 2.86
C VAL A 358 17.48 -26.39 4.00
#